data_b4c5db3ba148c150a07f8af9780c10fa
#
_entry.id   b4c5db3ba148c150a07f8af9780c10fa
#
_cell.length_a   1.000
_cell.length_b   1.000
_cell.length_c   1.000
_cell.angle_alpha   90.00
_cell.angle_beta   90.00
_cell.angle_gamma   90.00
#
_symmetry.space_group_name_H-M   'P 1'
#
loop_
_entity.id
_entity.type
_entity.pdbx_description
1 polymer ?
#
loop_
_entity_poly.entity_id
_entity_poly.type
_entity_poly.pdbx_seq_one_letter_code
_entity_poly.pdbx_strand_id
1 'polypeptide(L)'
;MTARQAPLRALYIGYTKGTDNHGDEALIWIIRDLLAPEIEVVIGSDEFDIALLGGGTLINQSPWLIDVFGPALDKTGRGLIIGTGVGDLTFWGNRFARWAPLLNRCDFVGVRGPDSLTLLKEHGVTGAVCVGDPYLWLRSPAEREPIPRHLGVNLGSTNNSLWGTNDQDFLDYVTAVLAKLRERGWSFIWVSVWSRDIAFIESVRRKVDPDSPPVLDARTQPLETFSAISACDVFVGEKLHANAMAAIAGVPFVALEYQPKVRDFARSVALGEWVVSAAERDPQVLIDLIETQRSQREALKVKMTAARDELRKRLSDFVMTIKTHYTKVRNE
;
A
#
# COMPACT_ATOMS: atom_id res chain seq x y z
N MET A 1 -13.20 -13.85 39.68
CA MET A 1 -12.51 -13.70 38.39
C MET A 1 -13.47 -14.25 37.35
N THR A 2 -14.14 -13.40 36.63
CA THR A 2 -14.98 -13.81 35.47
C THR A 2 -14.07 -14.44 34.41
N ALA A 3 -14.34 -15.66 34.00
CA ALA A 3 -13.62 -16.32 32.94
C ALA A 3 -13.67 -15.40 31.70
N ARG A 4 -12.50 -15.01 31.16
CA ARG A 4 -12.42 -14.21 29.93
C ARG A 4 -13.01 -15.07 28.81
N GLN A 5 -14.11 -14.63 28.22
CA GLN A 5 -14.69 -15.31 27.08
C GLN A 5 -13.65 -15.37 25.93
N ALA A 6 -13.66 -16.47 25.16
CA ALA A 6 -12.76 -16.60 23.99
C ALA A 6 -12.97 -15.46 22.98
N PRO A 7 -11.92 -14.98 22.29
CA PRO A 7 -12.06 -13.96 21.26
C PRO A 7 -12.94 -14.44 20.11
N LEU A 8 -13.64 -13.50 19.43
CA LEU A 8 -14.30 -13.82 18.16
C LEU A 8 -13.23 -14.11 17.09
N ARG A 9 -13.53 -15.02 16.19
CA ARG A 9 -12.62 -15.46 15.13
C ARG A 9 -12.99 -14.80 13.79
N ALA A 10 -12.08 -14.03 13.19
CA ALA A 10 -12.27 -13.40 11.90
C ALA A 10 -11.50 -14.17 10.81
N LEU A 11 -12.21 -14.73 9.83
CA LEU A 11 -11.60 -15.36 8.67
C LEU A 11 -10.99 -14.30 7.76
N TYR A 12 -9.67 -14.28 7.68
CA TYR A 12 -8.96 -13.37 6.78
C TYR A 12 -9.07 -13.83 5.33
N ILE A 13 -9.63 -12.97 4.50
CA ILE A 13 -9.77 -13.14 3.05
C ILE A 13 -8.95 -12.02 2.39
N GLY A 14 -7.90 -12.40 1.67
CA GLY A 14 -6.95 -11.48 1.06
C GLY A 14 -5.66 -12.18 0.68
N TYR A 15 -4.63 -11.39 0.43
CA TYR A 15 -3.29 -11.93 0.18
C TYR A 15 -2.68 -12.45 1.47
N THR A 16 -2.14 -13.68 1.43
CA THR A 16 -1.57 -14.36 2.58
C THR A 16 -0.09 -14.69 2.34
N LYS A 17 0.51 -15.44 3.27
CA LYS A 17 1.90 -15.90 3.18
C LYS A 17 2.17 -16.63 1.86
N GLY A 18 3.35 -16.37 1.26
CA GLY A 18 3.80 -17.00 0.01
C GLY A 18 3.54 -16.18 -1.25
N THR A 19 3.13 -14.92 -1.10
CA THR A 19 3.04 -13.97 -2.24
C THR A 19 4.40 -13.44 -2.67
N ASP A 20 5.45 -13.66 -1.86
CA ASP A 20 6.78 -13.07 -2.03
C ASP A 20 6.76 -11.52 -2.13
N ASN A 21 5.72 -10.91 -1.55
CA ASN A 21 5.51 -9.47 -1.50
C ASN A 21 5.50 -9.01 -0.04
N HIS A 22 6.47 -8.18 0.33
CA HIS A 22 6.65 -7.71 1.70
C HIS A 22 5.40 -7.03 2.25
N GLY A 23 4.76 -6.16 1.44
CA GLY A 23 3.59 -5.43 1.89
C GLY A 23 2.38 -6.32 2.12
N ASP A 24 2.08 -7.20 1.18
CA ASP A 24 0.93 -8.11 1.29
C ASP A 24 1.08 -9.06 2.49
N GLU A 25 2.30 -9.54 2.76
CA GLU A 25 2.58 -10.40 3.90
C GLU A 25 2.56 -9.64 5.23
N ALA A 26 3.00 -8.39 5.25
CA ALA A 26 2.97 -7.56 6.45
C ALA A 26 1.55 -7.19 6.88
N LEU A 27 0.64 -6.97 5.92
CA LEU A 27 -0.74 -6.54 6.20
C LEU A 27 -1.49 -7.49 7.15
N ILE A 28 -1.32 -8.80 6.99
CA ILE A 28 -2.00 -9.76 7.88
C ILE A 28 -1.50 -9.66 9.33
N TRP A 29 -0.20 -9.46 9.54
CA TRP A 29 0.37 -9.29 10.87
C TRP A 29 -0.09 -8.01 11.52
N ILE A 30 -0.14 -6.92 10.74
CA ILE A 30 -0.61 -5.61 11.20
C ILE A 30 -2.08 -5.69 11.61
N ILE A 31 -2.93 -6.31 10.79
CA ILE A 31 -4.36 -6.46 11.08
C ILE A 31 -4.60 -7.36 12.29
N ARG A 32 -3.80 -8.41 12.47
CA ARG A 32 -3.82 -9.23 13.69
C ARG A 32 -3.50 -8.41 14.94
N ASP A 33 -2.43 -7.60 14.88
CA ASP A 33 -2.03 -6.75 16.01
C ASP A 33 -3.10 -5.71 16.32
N LEU A 34 -3.67 -5.08 15.29
CA LEU A 34 -4.74 -4.10 15.43
C LEU A 34 -6.00 -4.67 16.10
N LEU A 35 -6.40 -5.89 15.74
CA LEU A 35 -7.65 -6.51 16.23
C LEU A 35 -7.50 -7.25 17.55
N ALA A 36 -6.29 -7.64 17.93
CA ALA A 36 -6.02 -8.31 19.20
C ALA A 36 -6.28 -7.38 20.42
N PRO A 37 -6.63 -7.93 21.58
CA PRO A 37 -6.95 -9.33 21.86
C PRO A 37 -8.44 -9.69 21.64
N GLU A 38 -9.30 -8.76 21.22
CA GLU A 38 -10.76 -8.93 21.16
C GLU A 38 -11.19 -9.85 20.01
N ILE A 39 -10.43 -9.82 18.89
CA ILE A 39 -10.71 -10.58 17.68
C ILE A 39 -9.43 -11.32 17.24
N GLU A 40 -9.55 -12.64 17.13
CA GLU A 40 -8.50 -13.51 16.58
C GLU A 40 -8.63 -13.61 15.06
N VAL A 41 -7.60 -13.23 14.33
CA VAL A 41 -7.57 -13.36 12.86
C VAL A 41 -7.06 -14.74 12.46
N VAL A 42 -7.90 -15.54 11.80
CA VAL A 42 -7.62 -16.91 11.36
C VAL A 42 -7.51 -16.98 9.83
N ILE A 43 -6.75 -17.95 9.34
CA ILE A 43 -6.55 -18.22 7.91
C ILE A 43 -6.97 -19.67 7.63
N GLY A 44 -7.72 -19.88 6.54
CA GLY A 44 -8.07 -21.24 6.08
C GLY A 44 -8.84 -22.06 7.12
N SER A 45 -9.64 -21.40 7.95
CA SER A 45 -10.47 -22.03 8.98
C SER A 45 -11.91 -22.12 8.53
N ASP A 46 -12.54 -23.27 8.77
CA ASP A 46 -13.99 -23.43 8.57
C ASP A 46 -14.80 -22.90 9.75
N GLU A 47 -14.16 -22.69 10.89
CA GLU A 47 -14.80 -22.13 12.10
C GLU A 47 -14.38 -20.66 12.28
N PHE A 48 -15.32 -19.75 12.08
CA PHE A 48 -15.14 -18.31 12.23
C PHE A 48 -16.50 -17.62 12.47
N ASP A 49 -16.44 -16.41 13.04
CA ASP A 49 -17.59 -15.59 13.44
C ASP A 49 -17.75 -14.36 12.55
N ILE A 50 -16.70 -13.96 11.83
CA ILE A 50 -16.63 -12.72 11.03
C ILE A 50 -15.92 -13.02 9.71
N ALA A 51 -16.46 -12.53 8.59
CA ALA A 51 -15.77 -12.50 7.30
C ALA A 51 -14.95 -11.21 7.19
N LEU A 52 -13.63 -11.29 7.08
CA LEU A 52 -12.70 -10.15 7.08
C LEU A 52 -11.98 -10.03 5.73
N LEU A 53 -12.20 -8.90 5.00
CA LEU A 53 -11.31 -8.45 3.93
C LEU A 53 -10.30 -7.45 4.51
N GLY A 54 -9.02 -7.73 4.36
CA GLY A 54 -7.99 -6.92 5.00
C GLY A 54 -6.82 -6.55 4.11
N GLY A 55 -6.56 -5.24 3.97
CA GLY A 55 -5.45 -4.70 3.20
C GLY A 55 -5.50 -4.98 1.70
N GLY A 56 -4.46 -4.64 0.98
CA GLY A 56 -4.33 -4.87 -0.47
C GLY A 56 -5.36 -4.13 -1.32
N THR A 57 -5.50 -4.52 -2.60
CA THR A 57 -6.58 -4.07 -3.48
C THR A 57 -7.48 -5.25 -3.77
N LEU A 58 -8.57 -5.43 -3.02
CA LEU A 58 -9.38 -6.65 -3.04
C LEU A 58 -10.77 -6.43 -3.64
N ILE A 59 -11.40 -5.28 -3.37
CA ILE A 59 -12.73 -4.96 -3.89
C ILE A 59 -12.60 -4.67 -5.39
N ASN A 60 -13.49 -5.24 -6.19
CA ASN A 60 -13.56 -5.10 -7.66
C ASN A 60 -12.33 -5.60 -8.44
N GLN A 61 -11.32 -6.19 -7.79
CA GLN A 61 -10.11 -6.64 -8.48
C GLN A 61 -10.32 -8.01 -9.16
N SER A 62 -10.74 -9.02 -8.44
CA SER A 62 -10.85 -10.38 -8.96
C SER A 62 -12.20 -11.04 -8.62
N PRO A 63 -12.81 -11.79 -9.57
CA PRO A 63 -14.06 -12.49 -9.31
C PRO A 63 -13.99 -13.46 -8.14
N TRP A 64 -12.89 -14.19 -7.98
CA TRP A 64 -12.74 -15.22 -6.94
C TRP A 64 -12.90 -14.65 -5.52
N LEU A 65 -12.55 -13.37 -5.31
CA LEU A 65 -12.70 -12.73 -4.00
C LEU A 65 -14.18 -12.61 -3.59
N ILE A 66 -15.06 -12.31 -4.55
CA ILE A 66 -16.51 -12.30 -4.30
C ILE A 66 -17.01 -13.72 -3.96
N ASP A 67 -16.50 -14.71 -4.70
CA ASP A 67 -16.92 -16.12 -4.57
C ASP A 67 -16.45 -16.75 -3.25
N VAL A 68 -15.46 -16.15 -2.59
CA VAL A 68 -15.02 -16.55 -1.24
C VAL A 68 -15.68 -15.68 -0.16
N PHE A 69 -15.70 -14.36 -0.35
CA PHE A 69 -16.20 -13.42 0.67
C PHE A 69 -17.71 -13.51 0.84
N GLY A 70 -18.47 -13.64 -0.25
CA GLY A 70 -19.95 -13.73 -0.21
C GLY A 70 -20.44 -14.89 0.66
N PRO A 71 -20.02 -16.15 0.38
CA PRO A 71 -20.39 -17.30 1.21
C PRO A 71 -19.92 -17.17 2.68
N ALA A 72 -18.74 -16.61 2.93
CA ALA A 72 -18.25 -16.38 4.28
C ALA A 72 -19.15 -15.36 5.04
N LEU A 73 -19.53 -14.28 4.38
CA LEU A 73 -20.48 -13.30 4.92
C LEU A 73 -21.87 -13.91 5.14
N ASP A 74 -22.36 -14.74 4.21
CA ASP A 74 -23.65 -15.42 4.34
C ASP A 74 -23.68 -16.37 5.54
N LYS A 75 -22.57 -17.05 5.81
CA LYS A 75 -22.43 -17.98 6.95
C LYS A 75 -22.50 -17.26 8.29
N THR A 76 -21.90 -16.08 8.40
CA THR A 76 -21.75 -15.40 9.70
C THR A 76 -22.74 -14.25 9.91
N GLY A 77 -23.24 -13.67 8.83
CA GLY A 77 -23.97 -12.42 8.84
C GLY A 77 -23.16 -11.20 9.27
N ARG A 78 -21.82 -11.35 9.46
CA ARG A 78 -20.92 -10.32 9.96
C ARG A 78 -19.75 -10.11 9.02
N GLY A 79 -19.59 -8.88 8.55
CA GLY A 79 -18.55 -8.50 7.60
C GLY A 79 -17.71 -7.33 8.07
N LEU A 80 -16.41 -7.43 7.86
CA LEU A 80 -15.43 -6.43 8.24
C LEU A 80 -14.46 -6.16 7.11
N ILE A 81 -14.30 -4.89 6.74
CA ILE A 81 -13.36 -4.43 5.72
C ILE A 81 -12.39 -3.46 6.38
N ILE A 82 -11.07 -3.73 6.30
CA ILE A 82 -10.04 -2.89 6.92
C ILE A 82 -8.97 -2.49 5.90
N GLY A 83 -8.93 -1.20 5.51
CA GLY A 83 -7.88 -0.60 4.71
C GLY A 83 -7.69 -1.20 3.32
N THR A 84 -8.73 -1.80 2.77
CA THR A 84 -8.73 -2.40 1.44
C THR A 84 -8.91 -1.34 0.36
N GLY A 85 -8.14 -1.45 -0.73
CA GLY A 85 -8.32 -0.64 -1.92
C GLY A 85 -9.40 -1.21 -2.84
N VAL A 86 -9.94 -0.34 -3.69
CA VAL A 86 -10.92 -0.69 -4.73
C VAL A 86 -10.23 -0.71 -6.09
N GLY A 87 -10.43 -1.78 -6.85
CA GLY A 87 -9.91 -1.93 -8.21
C GLY A 87 -10.62 -0.99 -9.17
N ASP A 88 -9.84 -0.26 -9.97
CA ASP A 88 -10.33 0.66 -10.99
C ASP A 88 -11.17 -0.05 -12.06
N LEU A 89 -12.23 0.62 -12.53
CA LEU A 89 -13.21 0.05 -13.47
C LEU A 89 -12.63 -0.17 -14.87
N THR A 90 -11.76 0.74 -15.31
CA THR A 90 -11.17 0.68 -16.66
C THR A 90 -10.15 -0.44 -16.76
N PHE A 91 -9.51 -0.76 -15.65
CA PHE A 91 -8.46 -1.78 -15.58
C PHE A 91 -9.00 -3.18 -15.22
N TRP A 92 -9.91 -3.25 -14.24
CA TRP A 92 -10.43 -4.53 -13.73
C TRP A 92 -11.84 -4.88 -14.23
N GLY A 93 -12.50 -3.96 -14.93
CA GLY A 93 -13.92 -4.05 -15.28
C GLY A 93 -14.82 -3.70 -14.08
N ASN A 94 -16.13 -3.69 -14.33
CA ASN A 94 -17.12 -3.30 -13.32
C ASN A 94 -17.87 -4.52 -12.77
N ARG A 95 -17.66 -4.81 -11.49
CA ARG A 95 -18.34 -5.89 -10.74
C ARG A 95 -19.16 -5.37 -9.55
N PHE A 96 -19.45 -4.08 -9.50
CA PHE A 96 -20.15 -3.48 -8.37
C PHE A 96 -21.57 -3.98 -8.19
N ALA A 97 -22.23 -4.45 -9.25
CA ALA A 97 -23.53 -5.13 -9.12
C ALA A 97 -23.50 -6.33 -8.15
N ARG A 98 -22.33 -6.99 -8.01
CA ARG A 98 -22.11 -8.07 -7.05
C ARG A 98 -21.50 -7.58 -5.74
N TRP A 99 -20.59 -6.60 -5.78
CA TRP A 99 -19.89 -6.10 -4.59
C TRP A 99 -20.76 -5.22 -3.69
N ALA A 100 -21.52 -4.27 -4.25
CA ALA A 100 -22.26 -3.30 -3.46
C ALA A 100 -23.28 -3.93 -2.48
N PRO A 101 -24.08 -4.96 -2.88
CA PRO A 101 -24.95 -5.64 -1.94
C PRO A 101 -24.21 -6.33 -0.78
N LEU A 102 -23.02 -6.90 -1.04
CA LEU A 102 -22.21 -7.53 0.02
C LEU A 102 -21.63 -6.49 0.97
N LEU A 103 -21.05 -5.41 0.44
CA LEU A 103 -20.44 -4.36 1.23
C LEU A 103 -21.46 -3.61 2.11
N ASN A 104 -22.70 -3.41 1.60
CA ASN A 104 -23.77 -2.79 2.39
C ASN A 104 -24.31 -3.68 3.52
N ARG A 105 -23.96 -4.96 3.54
CA ARG A 105 -24.27 -5.90 4.63
C ARG A 105 -23.14 -6.02 5.64
N CYS A 106 -21.97 -5.45 5.37
CA CYS A 106 -20.86 -5.48 6.32
C CYS A 106 -21.12 -4.53 7.49
N ASP A 107 -20.71 -4.93 8.70
CA ASP A 107 -20.80 -4.09 9.90
C ASP A 107 -19.91 -2.86 9.77
N PHE A 108 -18.73 -3.02 9.16
CA PHE A 108 -17.76 -1.95 8.98
C PHE A 108 -17.06 -2.02 7.63
N VAL A 109 -16.97 -0.87 6.93
CA VAL A 109 -16.28 -0.76 5.64
C VAL A 109 -15.26 0.38 5.70
N GLY A 110 -14.00 0.03 5.97
CA GLY A 110 -12.85 0.94 5.97
C GLY A 110 -12.00 0.74 4.72
N VAL A 111 -11.85 1.76 3.86
CA VAL A 111 -11.04 1.70 2.64
C VAL A 111 -9.74 2.49 2.76
N ARG A 112 -8.78 2.16 1.89
CA ARG A 112 -7.42 2.66 1.93
C ARG A 112 -7.29 4.13 1.56
N GLY A 113 -7.96 4.57 0.51
CA GLY A 113 -7.73 5.88 -0.06
C GLY A 113 -8.99 6.60 -0.51
N PRO A 114 -8.88 7.89 -0.86
CA PRO A 114 -10.00 8.74 -1.24
C PRO A 114 -10.66 8.32 -2.56
N ASP A 115 -9.89 7.81 -3.54
CA ASP A 115 -10.43 7.36 -4.81
C ASP A 115 -11.24 6.08 -4.62
N SER A 116 -10.74 5.16 -3.79
CA SER A 116 -11.46 3.96 -3.36
C SER A 116 -12.79 4.31 -2.70
N LEU A 117 -12.81 5.31 -1.79
CA LEU A 117 -14.04 5.76 -1.15
C LEU A 117 -15.03 6.39 -2.14
N THR A 118 -14.54 7.18 -3.09
CA THR A 118 -15.37 7.80 -4.13
C THR A 118 -16.04 6.74 -4.99
N LEU A 119 -15.28 5.75 -5.49
CA LEU A 119 -15.83 4.64 -6.27
C LEU A 119 -16.92 3.87 -5.52
N LEU A 120 -16.74 3.60 -4.23
CA LEU A 120 -17.77 2.92 -3.43
C LEU A 120 -19.05 3.75 -3.34
N LYS A 121 -18.95 5.05 -3.08
CA LYS A 121 -20.11 5.94 -3.01
C LYS A 121 -20.87 6.06 -4.32
N GLU A 122 -20.15 6.21 -5.43
CA GLU A 122 -20.73 6.27 -6.78
C GLU A 122 -21.49 4.99 -7.16
N HIS A 123 -21.14 3.86 -6.55
CA HIS A 123 -21.78 2.57 -6.78
C HIS A 123 -22.73 2.14 -5.65
N GLY A 124 -23.20 3.09 -4.84
CA GLY A 124 -24.26 2.87 -3.85
C GLY A 124 -23.84 2.12 -2.60
N VAL A 125 -22.53 2.10 -2.27
CA VAL A 125 -22.07 1.59 -0.98
C VAL A 125 -22.13 2.70 0.05
N THR A 126 -22.98 2.48 1.08
CA THR A 126 -23.18 3.43 2.18
C THR A 126 -22.35 3.01 3.40
N GLY A 127 -22.02 3.98 4.28
CA GLY A 127 -21.29 3.68 5.51
C GLY A 127 -19.78 3.43 5.33
N ALA A 128 -19.25 3.45 4.11
CA ALA A 128 -17.82 3.35 3.87
C ALA A 128 -17.07 4.61 4.33
N VAL A 129 -15.89 4.41 4.93
CA VAL A 129 -15.01 5.47 5.40
C VAL A 129 -13.56 5.26 4.91
N CYS A 130 -12.80 6.34 4.72
CA CYS A 130 -11.38 6.26 4.39
C CYS A 130 -10.57 6.21 5.70
N VAL A 131 -9.93 5.07 5.93
CA VAL A 131 -9.13 4.79 7.15
C VAL A 131 -7.62 4.73 6.89
N GLY A 132 -7.20 4.75 5.63
CA GLY A 132 -5.80 4.60 5.24
C GLY A 132 -5.38 3.14 5.01
N ASP A 133 -4.17 2.99 4.49
CA ASP A 133 -3.53 1.68 4.35
C ASP A 133 -3.05 1.19 5.73
N PRO A 134 -3.41 -0.03 6.18
CA PRO A 134 -2.95 -0.54 7.46
C PRO A 134 -1.42 -0.61 7.57
N TYR A 135 -0.71 -0.70 6.46
CA TYR A 135 0.74 -0.68 6.44
C TYR A 135 1.34 0.59 7.09
N LEU A 136 0.62 1.72 7.03
CA LEU A 136 1.01 2.96 7.71
C LEU A 136 1.04 2.85 9.25
N TRP A 137 0.47 1.77 9.83
CA TRP A 137 0.51 1.49 11.27
C TRP A 137 1.91 1.13 11.77
N LEU A 138 2.80 0.70 10.89
CA LEU A 138 4.17 0.38 11.25
C LEU A 138 4.88 1.59 11.89
N ARG A 139 5.75 1.30 12.84
CA ARG A 139 6.54 2.34 13.51
C ARG A 139 7.51 2.98 12.54
N SER A 140 7.62 4.29 12.61
CA SER A 140 8.64 5.02 11.87
C SER A 140 10.04 4.62 12.35
N PRO A 141 11.01 4.49 11.43
CA PRO A 141 12.42 4.33 11.82
C PRO A 141 12.90 5.57 12.56
N ALA A 142 14.07 5.47 13.17
CA ALA A 142 14.73 6.66 13.71
C ALA A 142 14.95 7.69 12.60
N GLU A 143 14.64 8.93 12.91
CA GLU A 143 14.85 10.04 11.96
C GLU A 143 16.36 10.19 11.67
N ARG A 144 16.68 10.41 10.41
CA ARG A 144 18.05 10.65 9.93
C ARG A 144 18.11 11.95 9.16
N GLU A 145 19.27 12.61 9.25
CA GLU A 145 19.56 13.70 8.33
C GLU A 145 19.68 13.15 6.91
N PRO A 146 19.00 13.76 5.94
CA PRO A 146 19.07 13.32 4.57
C PRO A 146 20.44 13.53 3.97
N ILE A 147 20.91 12.57 3.24
CA ILE A 147 22.11 12.71 2.40
C ILE A 147 21.70 13.54 1.17
N PRO A 148 22.30 14.70 0.92
CA PRO A 148 21.92 15.53 -0.22
C PRO A 148 22.06 14.79 -1.56
N ARG A 149 21.07 14.90 -2.43
CA ARG A 149 20.99 14.20 -3.72
C ARG A 149 21.14 12.67 -3.58
N HIS A 150 20.54 12.10 -2.55
CA HIS A 150 20.47 10.66 -2.36
C HIS A 150 19.04 10.19 -2.66
N LEU A 151 18.88 9.42 -3.72
CA LEU A 151 17.59 8.95 -4.21
C LEU A 151 17.35 7.50 -3.82
N GLY A 152 16.24 7.25 -3.14
CA GLY A 152 15.72 5.89 -3.02
C GLY A 152 14.96 5.50 -4.27
N VAL A 153 15.22 4.33 -4.83
CA VAL A 153 14.63 3.85 -6.08
C VAL A 153 13.98 2.49 -5.89
N ASN A 154 12.68 2.43 -6.16
CA ASN A 154 11.95 1.17 -6.27
C ASN A 154 11.27 1.10 -7.64
N LEU A 155 11.57 0.06 -8.36
CA LEU A 155 11.04 -0.23 -9.69
C LEU A 155 10.51 -1.66 -9.72
N GLY A 156 9.78 -2.03 -10.77
CA GLY A 156 9.33 -3.39 -10.94
C GLY A 156 8.94 -3.70 -12.37
N SER A 157 8.77 -4.98 -12.65
CA SER A 157 8.21 -5.44 -13.91
C SER A 157 6.72 -5.15 -13.95
N THR A 158 6.26 -4.59 -15.07
CA THR A 158 4.83 -4.39 -15.35
C THR A 158 4.18 -5.65 -15.92
N ASN A 159 4.93 -6.73 -16.12
CA ASN A 159 4.54 -7.95 -16.85
C ASN A 159 3.98 -7.67 -18.24
N ASN A 160 4.52 -6.66 -18.92
CA ASN A 160 4.18 -6.21 -20.29
C ASN A 160 2.71 -5.84 -20.52
N SER A 161 1.90 -5.61 -19.50
CA SER A 161 0.46 -5.49 -19.71
C SER A 161 -0.27 -4.44 -18.88
N LEU A 162 0.43 -3.69 -18.05
CA LEU A 162 -0.24 -2.75 -17.18
C LEU A 162 -0.14 -1.32 -17.72
N TRP A 163 -1.27 -0.63 -17.85
CA TRP A 163 -1.37 0.79 -18.25
C TRP A 163 -0.72 1.20 -19.58
N GLY A 164 -0.77 0.35 -20.60
CA GLY A 164 -0.33 0.74 -21.94
C GLY A 164 1.19 0.92 -22.08
N THR A 165 1.96 0.35 -21.17
CA THR A 165 3.42 0.27 -21.27
C THR A 165 3.89 -1.17 -21.32
N ASN A 166 5.13 -1.40 -21.75
CA ASN A 166 5.81 -2.68 -21.66
C ASN A 166 7.10 -2.53 -20.85
N ASP A 167 7.65 -3.65 -20.40
CA ASP A 167 8.81 -3.66 -19.52
C ASP A 167 10.05 -3.04 -20.16
N GLN A 168 10.24 -3.20 -21.48
CA GLN A 168 11.40 -2.64 -22.17
C GLN A 168 11.34 -1.12 -22.27
N ASP A 169 10.20 -0.57 -22.68
CA ASP A 169 10.02 0.89 -22.77
C ASP A 169 10.15 1.55 -21.39
N PHE A 170 9.60 0.90 -20.36
CA PHE A 170 9.72 1.38 -18.99
C PHE A 170 11.17 1.31 -18.48
N LEU A 171 11.88 0.21 -18.78
CA LEU A 171 13.31 0.04 -18.47
C LEU A 171 14.16 1.15 -19.11
N ASP A 172 13.95 1.43 -20.40
CA ASP A 172 14.71 2.44 -21.13
C ASP A 172 14.41 3.84 -20.59
N TYR A 173 13.16 4.14 -20.31
CA TYR A 173 12.73 5.40 -19.70
C TYR A 173 13.39 5.65 -18.35
N VAL A 174 13.26 4.71 -17.39
CA VAL A 174 13.82 4.89 -16.04
C VAL A 174 15.35 4.89 -16.06
N THR A 175 15.97 4.11 -16.95
CA THR A 175 17.42 4.12 -17.13
C THR A 175 17.90 5.49 -17.62
N ALA A 176 17.24 6.10 -18.59
CA ALA A 176 17.57 7.43 -19.10
C ALA A 176 17.42 8.52 -18.02
N VAL A 177 16.35 8.47 -17.21
CA VAL A 177 16.15 9.39 -16.08
C VAL A 177 17.29 9.28 -15.07
N LEU A 178 17.57 8.07 -14.62
CA LEU A 178 18.54 7.84 -13.54
C LEU A 178 19.98 8.11 -14.01
N ALA A 179 20.32 7.83 -15.27
CA ALA A 179 21.63 8.19 -15.84
C ALA A 179 21.84 9.72 -15.81
N LYS A 180 20.84 10.50 -16.24
CA LYS A 180 20.91 11.97 -16.19
C LYS A 180 21.00 12.50 -14.75
N LEU A 181 20.31 11.87 -13.80
CA LEU A 181 20.45 12.24 -12.38
C LEU A 181 21.86 11.90 -11.85
N ARG A 182 22.42 10.76 -12.25
CA ARG A 182 23.80 10.40 -11.92
C ARG A 182 24.80 11.45 -12.39
N GLU A 183 24.67 11.92 -13.63
CA GLU A 183 25.47 13.01 -14.20
C GLU A 183 25.33 14.31 -13.42
N ARG A 184 24.21 14.55 -12.76
CA ARG A 184 23.93 15.70 -11.87
C ARG A 184 24.41 15.49 -10.43
N GLY A 185 25.12 14.40 -10.16
CA GLY A 185 25.70 14.08 -8.86
C GLY A 185 24.73 13.42 -7.85
N TRP A 186 23.65 12.79 -8.35
CA TRP A 186 22.81 11.97 -7.51
C TRP A 186 23.46 10.60 -7.23
N SER A 187 23.29 10.11 -6.02
CA SER A 187 23.60 8.75 -5.60
C SER A 187 22.30 7.98 -5.33
N PHE A 188 22.37 6.65 -5.35
CA PHE A 188 21.18 5.81 -5.29
C PHE A 188 21.23 4.74 -4.22
N ILE A 189 20.08 4.44 -3.62
CA ILE A 189 19.80 3.14 -3.02
C ILE A 189 18.71 2.45 -3.83
N TRP A 190 18.81 1.14 -3.94
CA TRP A 190 17.90 0.31 -4.72
C TRP A 190 17.10 -0.57 -3.78
N VAL A 191 15.77 -0.50 -3.88
CA VAL A 191 14.86 -1.14 -2.94
C VAL A 191 13.90 -2.05 -3.68
N SER A 192 13.77 -3.29 -3.22
CA SER A 192 12.72 -4.20 -3.65
C SER A 192 11.78 -4.53 -2.49
N VAL A 193 10.48 -4.59 -2.78
CA VAL A 193 9.45 -5.08 -1.87
C VAL A 193 8.81 -6.39 -2.38
N TRP A 194 9.23 -6.86 -3.56
CA TRP A 194 8.72 -8.08 -4.17
C TRP A 194 9.86 -8.82 -4.90
N SER A 195 9.99 -10.13 -4.65
CA SER A 195 11.08 -10.94 -5.24
C SER A 195 11.18 -10.83 -6.76
N ARG A 196 10.04 -10.75 -7.42
CA ARG A 196 9.95 -10.70 -8.89
C ARG A 196 10.56 -9.43 -9.48
N ASP A 197 10.65 -8.36 -8.70
CA ASP A 197 11.16 -7.08 -9.15
C ASP A 197 12.69 -6.97 -9.08
N ILE A 198 13.35 -7.82 -8.30
CA ILE A 198 14.81 -7.73 -8.05
C ILE A 198 15.61 -7.78 -9.35
N ALA A 199 15.29 -8.71 -10.25
CA ALA A 199 16.02 -8.83 -11.52
C ALA A 199 15.87 -7.58 -12.40
N PHE A 200 14.69 -6.97 -12.41
CA PHE A 200 14.43 -5.73 -13.13
C PHE A 200 15.24 -4.57 -12.54
N ILE A 201 15.19 -4.38 -11.24
CA ILE A 201 15.93 -3.33 -10.51
C ILE A 201 17.44 -3.49 -10.75
N GLU A 202 17.96 -4.72 -10.62
CA GLU A 202 19.37 -5.02 -10.86
C GLU A 202 19.81 -4.71 -12.30
N SER A 203 18.94 -4.90 -13.28
CA SER A 203 19.24 -4.57 -14.67
C SER A 203 19.41 -3.05 -14.89
N VAL A 204 18.57 -2.24 -14.22
CA VAL A 204 18.71 -0.76 -14.23
C VAL A 204 19.96 -0.33 -13.45
N ARG A 205 20.14 -0.86 -12.24
CA ARG A 205 21.30 -0.55 -11.39
C ARG A 205 22.62 -0.72 -12.12
N ARG A 206 22.82 -1.88 -12.76
CA ARG A 206 24.07 -2.18 -13.49
C ARG A 206 24.31 -1.25 -14.66
N LYS A 207 23.25 -0.74 -15.31
CA LYS A 207 23.39 0.21 -16.43
C LYS A 207 23.72 1.62 -15.94
N VAL A 208 23.15 2.04 -14.81
CA VAL A 208 23.23 3.41 -14.27
C VAL A 208 24.40 3.61 -13.32
N ASP A 209 24.58 2.70 -12.37
CA ASP A 209 25.54 2.82 -11.27
C ASP A 209 26.03 1.42 -10.83
N PRO A 210 26.90 0.77 -11.66
CA PRO A 210 27.35 -0.60 -11.39
C PRO A 210 28.08 -0.76 -10.05
N ASP A 211 28.71 0.31 -9.57
CA ASP A 211 29.47 0.31 -8.32
C ASP A 211 28.62 0.59 -7.08
N SER A 212 27.33 0.94 -7.25
CA SER A 212 26.43 1.17 -6.13
C SER A 212 26.12 -0.13 -5.35
N PRO A 213 25.72 -0.04 -4.07
CA PRO A 213 25.31 -1.20 -3.29
C PRO A 213 24.24 -2.06 -4.00
N PRO A 214 24.19 -3.38 -3.72
CA PRO A 214 23.17 -4.26 -4.27
C PRO A 214 21.75 -3.85 -3.81
N VAL A 215 20.74 -4.41 -4.46
CA VAL A 215 19.34 -4.17 -4.12
C VAL A 215 19.04 -4.63 -2.68
N LEU A 216 18.50 -3.73 -1.88
CA LEU A 216 17.95 -4.04 -0.55
C LEU A 216 16.60 -4.71 -0.71
N ASP A 217 16.48 -5.93 -0.24
CA ASP A 217 15.24 -6.69 -0.26
C ASP A 217 14.50 -6.53 1.08
N ALA A 218 13.43 -5.74 1.07
CA ALA A 218 12.63 -5.47 2.26
C ALA A 218 12.00 -6.72 2.89
N ARG A 219 11.88 -7.82 2.15
CA ARG A 219 11.34 -9.09 2.67
C ARG A 219 12.31 -9.78 3.62
N THR A 220 13.60 -9.67 3.35
CA THR A 220 14.67 -10.30 4.15
C THR A 220 15.38 -9.33 5.08
N GLN A 221 15.39 -8.03 4.73
CA GLN A 221 16.10 -6.97 5.43
C GLN A 221 15.21 -5.73 5.69
N PRO A 222 14.03 -5.88 6.31
CA PRO A 222 13.07 -4.77 6.43
C PRO A 222 13.62 -3.57 7.22
N LEU A 223 14.33 -3.81 8.32
CA LEU A 223 14.88 -2.73 9.17
C LEU A 223 16.01 -1.97 8.46
N GLU A 224 16.88 -2.67 7.76
CA GLU A 224 17.96 -2.07 6.97
C GLU A 224 17.38 -1.25 5.82
N THR A 225 16.36 -1.78 5.13
CA THR A 225 15.66 -1.08 4.06
C THR A 225 14.99 0.20 4.56
N PHE A 226 14.27 0.17 5.68
CA PHE A 226 13.70 1.36 6.31
C PHE A 226 14.78 2.37 6.71
N SER A 227 15.88 1.90 7.30
CA SER A 227 17.01 2.73 7.70
C SER A 227 17.67 3.41 6.49
N ALA A 228 17.86 2.71 5.38
CA ALA A 228 18.40 3.26 4.15
C ALA A 228 17.45 4.29 3.51
N ILE A 229 16.16 3.98 3.42
CA ILE A 229 15.15 4.92 2.92
C ILE A 229 15.15 6.21 3.75
N SER A 230 15.24 6.14 5.08
CA SER A 230 15.19 7.33 5.95
C SER A 230 16.36 8.31 5.73
N ALA A 231 17.46 7.87 5.10
CA ALA A 231 18.58 8.71 4.73
C ALA A 231 18.44 9.35 3.33
N CYS A 232 17.38 9.04 2.57
CA CYS A 232 17.17 9.59 1.25
C CYS A 232 16.68 11.04 1.32
N ASP A 233 17.10 11.83 0.33
CA ASP A 233 16.60 13.19 0.09
C ASP A 233 15.21 13.15 -0.56
N VAL A 234 15.04 12.24 -1.53
CA VAL A 234 13.80 11.95 -2.24
C VAL A 234 13.69 10.43 -2.46
N PHE A 235 12.47 9.93 -2.64
CA PHE A 235 12.21 8.54 -3.03
C PHE A 235 11.42 8.50 -4.34
N VAL A 236 11.73 7.57 -5.22
CA VAL A 236 10.93 7.26 -6.42
C VAL A 236 10.47 5.82 -6.33
N GLY A 237 9.16 5.61 -6.32
CA GLY A 237 8.60 4.28 -6.12
C GLY A 237 7.48 3.92 -7.06
N GLU A 238 7.59 2.75 -7.67
CA GLU A 238 6.51 2.14 -8.45
C GLU A 238 5.54 1.35 -7.56
N LYS A 239 6.06 0.48 -6.69
CA LYS A 239 5.21 -0.35 -5.84
C LYS A 239 4.64 0.46 -4.67
N LEU A 240 3.34 0.27 -4.42
CA LEU A 240 2.63 1.00 -3.38
C LEU A 240 3.32 0.89 -2.01
N HIS A 241 3.72 -0.32 -1.59
CA HIS A 241 4.31 -0.50 -0.27
C HIS A 241 5.73 0.06 -0.16
N ALA A 242 6.46 0.23 -1.27
CA ALA A 242 7.72 0.98 -1.27
C ALA A 242 7.48 2.47 -1.00
N ASN A 243 6.46 3.05 -1.64
CA ASN A 243 6.01 4.43 -1.35
C ASN A 243 5.50 4.57 0.09
N ALA A 244 4.81 3.54 0.61
CA ALA A 244 4.37 3.52 2.00
C ALA A 244 5.55 3.47 2.99
N MET A 245 6.62 2.72 2.68
CA MET A 245 7.86 2.74 3.47
C MET A 245 8.48 4.14 3.49
N ALA A 246 8.54 4.83 2.34
CA ALA A 246 9.02 6.21 2.27
C ALA A 246 8.16 7.16 3.11
N ALA A 247 6.82 7.06 3.02
CA ALA A 247 5.90 7.86 3.82
C ALA A 247 6.07 7.62 5.34
N ILE A 248 6.28 6.36 5.76
CA ILE A 248 6.55 5.99 7.15
C ILE A 248 7.89 6.56 7.61
N ALA A 249 8.92 6.51 6.76
CA ALA A 249 10.24 7.05 7.03
C ALA A 249 10.29 8.60 7.01
N GLY A 250 9.20 9.27 6.62
CA GLY A 250 9.16 10.73 6.51
C GLY A 250 9.91 11.28 5.29
N VAL A 251 10.11 10.47 4.27
CA VAL A 251 10.78 10.84 3.02
C VAL A 251 9.74 11.10 1.94
N PRO A 252 9.65 12.31 1.38
CA PRO A 252 8.77 12.61 0.26
C PRO A 252 9.10 11.74 -0.95
N PHE A 253 8.07 11.34 -1.71
CA PHE A 253 8.25 10.44 -2.84
C PHE A 253 7.53 10.90 -4.09
N VAL A 254 8.10 10.60 -5.25
CA VAL A 254 7.44 10.62 -6.56
C VAL A 254 6.97 9.20 -6.87
N ALA A 255 5.68 9.04 -7.09
CA ALA A 255 5.07 7.75 -7.36
C ALA A 255 5.01 7.47 -8.86
N LEU A 256 5.51 6.32 -9.31
CA LEU A 256 5.36 5.85 -10.67
C LEU A 256 4.07 5.01 -10.76
N GLU A 257 3.06 5.58 -11.41
CA GLU A 257 1.74 4.97 -11.48
C GLU A 257 1.67 3.89 -12.56
N TYR A 258 1.83 2.66 -12.16
CA TYR A 258 1.58 1.49 -13.02
C TYR A 258 0.15 0.93 -12.84
N GLN A 259 -0.57 1.35 -11.81
CA GLN A 259 -1.96 1.04 -11.51
C GLN A 259 -2.58 2.16 -10.66
N PRO A 260 -3.91 2.40 -10.75
CA PRO A 260 -4.60 3.47 -9.99
C PRO A 260 -4.42 3.43 -8.49
N LYS A 261 -4.18 2.25 -7.92
CA LYS A 261 -3.92 2.09 -6.49
C LYS A 261 -2.75 2.92 -5.98
N VAL A 262 -1.78 3.23 -6.86
CA VAL A 262 -0.60 4.02 -6.51
C VAL A 262 -1.00 5.48 -6.32
N ARG A 263 -1.81 6.02 -7.23
CA ARG A 263 -2.37 7.38 -7.12
C ARG A 263 -3.28 7.52 -5.92
N ASP A 264 -4.18 6.54 -5.68
CA ASP A 264 -5.07 6.51 -4.52
C ASP A 264 -4.29 6.60 -3.21
N PHE A 265 -3.20 5.83 -3.09
CA PHE A 265 -2.30 5.90 -1.94
C PHE A 265 -1.59 7.26 -1.84
N ALA A 266 -0.98 7.75 -2.92
CA ALA A 266 -0.28 9.03 -2.92
C ALA A 266 -1.21 10.19 -2.50
N ARG A 267 -2.46 10.20 -2.99
CA ARG A 267 -3.50 11.16 -2.56
C ARG A 267 -3.83 11.03 -1.09
N SER A 268 -3.88 9.82 -0.55
CA SER A 268 -4.20 9.60 0.87
C SER A 268 -3.17 10.21 1.82
N VAL A 269 -1.91 10.30 1.39
CA VAL A 269 -0.80 10.91 2.15
C VAL A 269 -0.42 12.31 1.63
N ALA A 270 -1.35 12.99 0.96
CA ALA A 270 -1.21 14.36 0.45
C ALA A 270 -0.09 14.59 -0.59
N LEU A 271 0.32 13.54 -1.32
CA LEU A 271 1.29 13.60 -2.41
C LEU A 271 0.68 13.28 -3.79
N GLY A 272 -0.62 13.48 -3.98
CA GLY A 272 -1.32 13.19 -5.23
C GLY A 272 -0.83 13.97 -6.45
N GLU A 273 -0.18 15.12 -6.26
CA GLU A 273 0.44 15.95 -7.30
C GLU A 273 1.79 15.35 -7.79
N TRP A 274 2.37 14.43 -7.03
CA TRP A 274 3.68 13.83 -7.25
C TRP A 274 3.56 12.41 -7.83
N VAL A 275 2.67 12.26 -8.80
CA VAL A 275 2.40 10.99 -9.48
C VAL A 275 2.67 11.14 -10.96
N VAL A 276 3.53 10.26 -11.48
CA VAL A 276 3.86 10.16 -12.91
C VAL A 276 3.37 8.83 -13.45
N SER A 277 2.77 8.85 -14.63
CA SER A 277 2.40 7.60 -15.32
C SER A 277 3.63 6.77 -15.63
N ALA A 278 3.58 5.45 -15.40
CA ALA A 278 4.60 4.52 -15.88
C ALA A 278 4.70 4.47 -17.42
N ALA A 279 3.70 5.01 -18.13
CA ALA A 279 3.69 5.18 -19.57
C ALA A 279 4.33 6.50 -20.06
N GLU A 280 4.83 7.36 -19.15
CA GLU A 280 5.60 8.57 -19.51
C GLU A 280 6.87 8.20 -20.28
N ARG A 281 7.26 9.05 -21.23
CA ARG A 281 8.42 8.80 -22.08
C ARG A 281 9.42 9.94 -22.13
N ASP A 282 9.05 11.13 -21.64
CA ASP A 282 9.99 12.24 -21.52
C ASP A 282 10.72 12.15 -20.16
N PRO A 283 12.02 11.82 -20.15
CA PRO A 283 12.80 11.73 -18.92
C PRO A 283 12.81 13.04 -18.12
N GLN A 284 12.63 14.18 -18.79
CA GLN A 284 12.71 15.49 -18.13
C GLN A 284 11.55 15.69 -17.15
N VAL A 285 10.36 15.13 -17.44
CA VAL A 285 9.19 15.21 -16.55
C VAL A 285 9.50 14.64 -15.16
N LEU A 286 10.07 13.44 -15.09
CA LEU A 286 10.39 12.81 -13.80
C LEU A 286 11.58 13.50 -13.11
N ILE A 287 12.59 13.93 -13.90
CA ILE A 287 13.74 14.66 -13.36
C ILE A 287 13.29 15.97 -12.72
N ASP A 288 12.43 16.74 -13.37
CA ASP A 288 11.94 18.02 -12.86
C ASP A 288 11.12 17.84 -11.57
N LEU A 289 10.32 16.78 -11.51
CA LEU A 289 9.58 16.44 -10.29
C LEU A 289 10.52 16.07 -9.13
N ILE A 290 11.55 15.26 -9.37
CA ILE A 290 12.54 14.89 -8.34
C ILE A 290 13.27 16.12 -7.82
N GLU A 291 13.77 16.98 -8.71
CA GLU A 291 14.49 18.20 -8.31
C GLU A 291 13.56 19.20 -7.59
N THR A 292 12.31 19.33 -8.06
CA THR A 292 11.32 20.19 -7.41
C THR A 292 10.95 19.65 -6.04
N GLN A 293 10.71 18.33 -5.92
CA GLN A 293 10.41 17.70 -4.65
C GLN A 293 11.55 17.88 -3.64
N ARG A 294 12.80 17.73 -4.10
CA ARG A 294 13.99 18.01 -3.29
C ARG A 294 13.99 19.46 -2.78
N SER A 295 13.70 20.43 -3.64
CA SER A 295 13.68 21.86 -3.24
C SER A 295 12.57 22.18 -2.23
N GLN A 296 11.49 21.41 -2.22
CA GLN A 296 10.33 21.56 -1.34
C GLN A 296 10.29 20.49 -0.22
N ARG A 297 11.38 19.76 -0.02
CA ARG A 297 11.43 18.55 0.82
C ARG A 297 10.80 18.74 2.19
N GLU A 298 11.20 19.78 2.93
CA GLU A 298 10.73 19.97 4.30
C GLU A 298 9.22 20.29 4.36
N ALA A 299 8.72 21.11 3.45
CA ALA A 299 7.28 21.41 3.36
C ALA A 299 6.46 20.15 3.00
N LEU A 300 6.96 19.34 2.07
CA LEU A 300 6.32 18.09 1.67
C LEU A 300 6.38 17.04 2.79
N LYS A 301 7.51 16.93 3.50
CA LYS A 301 7.65 16.06 4.68
C LYS A 301 6.59 16.41 5.73
N VAL A 302 6.44 17.68 6.07
CA VAL A 302 5.44 18.14 7.05
C VAL A 302 4.03 17.78 6.58
N LYS A 303 3.67 18.12 5.34
CA LYS A 303 2.35 17.84 4.75
C LYS A 303 2.03 16.34 4.74
N MET A 304 2.96 15.52 4.26
CA MET A 304 2.82 14.07 4.18
C MET A 304 2.72 13.41 5.56
N THR A 305 3.58 13.83 6.50
CA THR A 305 3.59 13.28 7.86
C THR A 305 2.29 13.59 8.58
N ALA A 306 1.78 14.82 8.47
CA ALA A 306 0.49 15.19 9.05
C ALA A 306 -0.67 14.35 8.46
N ALA A 307 -0.70 14.14 7.14
CA ALA A 307 -1.71 13.30 6.50
C ALA A 307 -1.59 11.82 6.94
N ARG A 308 -0.37 11.28 7.01
CA ARG A 308 -0.11 9.93 7.53
C ARG A 308 -0.60 9.76 8.96
N ASP A 309 -0.30 10.70 9.83
CA ASP A 309 -0.65 10.60 11.25
C ASP A 309 -2.16 10.75 11.47
N GLU A 310 -2.83 11.56 10.65
CA GLU A 310 -4.30 11.61 10.62
C GLU A 310 -4.91 10.27 10.17
N LEU A 311 -4.34 9.61 9.16
CA LEU A 311 -4.79 8.27 8.75
C LEU A 311 -4.55 7.22 9.83
N ARG A 312 -3.42 7.26 10.52
CA ARG A 312 -3.17 6.40 11.69
C ARG A 312 -4.22 6.59 12.78
N LYS A 313 -4.57 7.84 13.08
CA LYS A 313 -5.63 8.16 14.03
C LYS A 313 -6.98 7.60 13.58
N ARG A 314 -7.37 7.84 12.31
CA ARG A 314 -8.63 7.30 11.76
C ARG A 314 -8.70 5.78 11.82
N LEU A 315 -7.60 5.10 11.47
CA LEU A 315 -7.52 3.63 11.58
C LEU A 315 -7.67 3.17 13.03
N SER A 316 -7.00 3.84 13.97
CA SER A 316 -7.10 3.53 15.39
C SER A 316 -8.53 3.70 15.92
N ASP A 317 -9.18 4.84 15.62
CA ASP A 317 -10.55 5.14 16.04
C ASP A 317 -11.54 4.13 15.41
N PHE A 318 -11.35 3.77 14.16
CA PHE A 318 -12.13 2.76 13.45
C PHE A 318 -12.00 1.38 14.09
N VAL A 319 -10.78 0.94 14.38
CA VAL A 319 -10.51 -0.34 15.07
C VAL A 319 -11.10 -0.35 16.47
N MET A 320 -11.00 0.75 17.22
CA MET A 320 -11.60 0.85 18.55
C MET A 320 -13.12 0.70 18.49
N THR A 321 -13.77 1.29 17.49
CA THR A 321 -15.21 1.15 17.25
C THR A 321 -15.58 -0.30 16.96
N ILE A 322 -14.81 -0.98 16.11
CA ILE A 322 -14.98 -2.41 15.80
C ILE A 322 -14.89 -3.25 17.08
N LYS A 323 -13.83 -3.08 17.86
CA LYS A 323 -13.61 -3.84 19.09
C LYS A 323 -14.75 -3.64 20.09
N THR A 324 -15.20 -2.39 20.25
CA THR A 324 -16.32 -2.07 21.15
C THR A 324 -17.62 -2.73 20.69
N HIS A 325 -17.91 -2.67 19.39
CA HIS A 325 -19.10 -3.30 18.81
C HIS A 325 -19.11 -4.81 19.06
N TYR A 326 -18.05 -5.50 18.66
CA TYR A 326 -17.99 -6.96 18.78
C TYR A 326 -17.83 -7.47 20.22
N THR A 327 -17.30 -6.65 21.13
CA THR A 327 -17.34 -6.98 22.57
C THR A 327 -18.77 -6.95 23.12
N LYS A 328 -19.62 -6.02 22.66
CA LYS A 328 -21.05 -5.99 23.03
C LYS A 328 -21.79 -7.20 22.46
N VAL A 329 -21.65 -7.43 21.16
CA VAL A 329 -22.29 -8.58 20.46
C VAL A 329 -21.95 -9.93 21.13
N ARG A 330 -20.73 -10.08 21.63
CA ARG A 330 -20.31 -11.29 22.34
C ARG A 330 -20.96 -11.45 23.71
N ASN A 331 -21.34 -10.37 24.36
CA ASN A 331 -21.91 -10.39 25.71
C ASN A 331 -23.46 -10.47 25.71
N GLU A 332 -24.09 -10.29 24.54
CA GLU A 332 -25.53 -10.53 24.31
C GLU A 332 -25.79 -11.99 23.94
#